data_9a8540616ccc9c9764205d920be088e6
#
_entry.id   9a8540616ccc9c9764205d920be088e6
#
_cell.length_a   1.000
_cell.length_b   1.000
_cell.length_c   1.000
_cell.angle_alpha   90.00
_cell.angle_beta   90.00
_cell.angle_gamma   90.00
#
_symmetry.space_group_name_H-M   'P 1'
#
loop_
_entity.id
_entity.type
_entity.pdbx_description
1 polymer ?
#
loop_
_entity_poly.entity_id
_entity_poly.type
_entity_poly.pdbx_seq_one_letter_code
_entity_poly.pdbx_strand_id
1 'polypeptide(L)'
;MIRLRLCSAFLCLVPATLLYQPAPAWAWGAAAHKIIALLADGLLQTGDPPAQTKMAEILAADKSNTWTTTDIAGEAVWADALREKSPEGRAGTSKWHYVKLDPDTPDLNKACFGRPALRAMMPASHGPQEDCSVDKIEQFAKELREPGTSATERLMALQFLLNLVGDIHDPLLAIERNDQAGQCVAVLPPGSKTPVRLSGYWEDVLVVEAEGANPAKAAEQIAAGLTAVDIRKWSGGTPEEWAQESHELAKSVVYRFPDETAGKFSFPARKGETDVCGPVPLYRLDGGYRNRAVAAVKEQLAKAGVRLAGLLRENLQ
;
A
#
# COMPACT_ATOMS: atom_id res chain seq x y z
N MET A 1 33.65 33.96 -60.21
CA MET A 1 34.14 32.82 -59.42
C MET A 1 33.55 32.93 -58.02
N ILE A 2 32.40 32.25 -57.79
CA ILE A 2 31.67 32.29 -56.55
C ILE A 2 32.04 31.04 -55.76
N ARG A 3 32.69 31.19 -54.59
CA ARG A 3 33.03 30.07 -53.68
C ARG A 3 31.86 29.79 -52.76
N LEU A 4 31.20 28.67 -52.94
CA LEU A 4 30.22 28.10 -52.03
C LEU A 4 30.94 27.56 -50.79
N ARG A 5 30.60 28.08 -49.58
CA ARG A 5 31.03 27.48 -48.32
C ARG A 5 29.95 26.50 -47.86
N LEU A 6 30.31 25.21 -47.80
CA LEU A 6 29.51 24.17 -47.13
C LEU A 6 29.61 24.40 -45.63
N CYS A 7 28.47 24.69 -44.97
CA CYS A 7 28.33 24.58 -43.54
C CYS A 7 27.96 23.13 -43.19
N SER A 8 28.91 22.42 -42.58
CA SER A 8 28.65 21.10 -41.98
C SER A 8 27.87 21.30 -40.69
N ALA A 9 26.59 20.93 -40.67
CA ALA A 9 25.80 20.85 -39.43
C ALA A 9 26.19 19.58 -38.67
N PHE A 10 26.88 19.76 -37.56
CA PHE A 10 27.08 18.70 -36.56
C PHE A 10 25.78 18.44 -35.85
N LEU A 11 25.13 17.33 -36.13
CA LEU A 11 23.98 16.83 -35.37
C LEU A 11 24.53 16.22 -34.07
N CYS A 12 24.42 16.97 -32.96
CA CYS A 12 24.66 16.43 -31.62
C CYS A 12 23.52 15.44 -31.27
N LEU A 13 23.82 14.16 -31.41
CA LEU A 13 23.02 13.08 -30.83
C LEU A 13 23.19 13.14 -29.30
N VAL A 14 22.21 13.74 -28.60
CA VAL A 14 22.07 13.61 -27.17
C VAL A 14 21.57 12.17 -26.90
N PRO A 15 22.32 11.35 -26.16
CA PRO A 15 21.82 10.04 -25.80
C PRO A 15 20.61 10.26 -24.87
N ALA A 16 19.43 9.82 -25.30
CA ALA A 16 18.27 9.71 -24.44
C ALA A 16 18.59 8.64 -23.39
N THR A 17 19.05 9.07 -22.23
CA THR A 17 19.09 8.21 -21.04
C THR A 17 17.63 7.86 -20.72
N LEU A 18 17.21 6.66 -21.11
CA LEU A 18 15.99 6.05 -20.64
C LEU A 18 16.10 5.99 -19.10
N LEU A 19 15.41 6.90 -18.42
CA LEU A 19 15.24 6.83 -16.99
C LEU A 19 14.52 5.51 -16.69
N TYR A 20 15.25 4.56 -16.14
CA TYR A 20 14.72 3.33 -15.60
C TYR A 20 13.71 3.69 -14.51
N GLN A 21 12.42 3.58 -14.81
CA GLN A 21 11.36 3.68 -13.81
C GLN A 21 11.04 2.25 -13.37
N PRO A 22 11.35 1.89 -12.11
CA PRO A 22 10.92 0.60 -11.58
C PRO A 22 9.40 0.48 -11.72
N ALA A 23 8.92 -0.70 -12.07
CA ALA A 23 7.49 -1.00 -12.04
C ALA A 23 6.97 -0.70 -10.62
N PRO A 24 5.78 -0.10 -10.48
CA PRO A 24 5.24 0.20 -9.16
C PRO A 24 5.13 -1.09 -8.34
N ALA A 25 5.69 -1.09 -7.14
CA ALA A 25 5.35 -2.08 -6.14
C ALA A 25 3.88 -1.81 -5.76
N TRP A 26 3.01 -2.75 -6.03
CA TRP A 26 1.60 -2.65 -5.71
C TRP A 26 1.46 -2.93 -4.22
N ALA A 27 0.74 -2.06 -3.52
CA ALA A 27 0.16 -2.27 -2.21
C ALA A 27 -1.06 -3.20 -2.33
N TRP A 28 -1.77 -3.48 -1.25
CA TRP A 28 -3.11 -4.05 -1.34
C TRP A 28 -3.85 -3.50 -2.55
N GLY A 29 -4.51 -4.36 -3.34
CA GLY A 29 -5.33 -3.90 -4.46
C GLY A 29 -6.43 -2.94 -4.01
N ALA A 30 -6.95 -2.14 -4.93
CA ALA A 30 -7.97 -1.13 -4.64
C ALA A 30 -9.18 -1.66 -3.84
N ALA A 31 -9.52 -2.95 -3.99
CA ALA A 31 -10.61 -3.57 -3.25
C ALA A 31 -10.32 -3.62 -1.74
N ALA A 32 -9.11 -4.01 -1.35
CA ALA A 32 -8.72 -4.11 0.05
C ALA A 32 -8.71 -2.75 0.76
N HIS A 33 -8.11 -1.71 0.15
CA HIS A 33 -8.14 -0.34 0.70
C HIS A 33 -9.57 0.17 0.90
N LYS A 34 -10.46 -0.09 -0.07
CA LYS A 34 -11.88 0.27 0.04
C LYS A 34 -12.58 -0.48 1.18
N ILE A 35 -12.32 -1.78 1.33
CA ILE A 35 -12.87 -2.59 2.43
C ILE A 35 -12.43 -2.02 3.78
N ILE A 36 -11.13 -1.76 3.95
CA ILE A 36 -10.54 -1.24 5.19
C ILE A 36 -11.15 0.11 5.57
N ALA A 37 -11.26 1.04 4.61
CA ALA A 37 -11.80 2.37 4.85
C ALA A 37 -13.30 2.33 5.18
N LEU A 38 -14.10 1.54 4.45
CA LEU A 38 -15.53 1.37 4.71
C LEU A 38 -15.78 0.67 6.06
N LEU A 39 -14.95 -0.30 6.43
CA LEU A 39 -15.01 -0.93 7.76
C LEU A 39 -14.72 0.09 8.86
N ALA A 40 -13.68 0.91 8.70
CA ALA A 40 -13.35 1.95 9.67
C ALA A 40 -14.48 2.98 9.81
N ASP A 41 -15.07 3.43 8.70
CA ASP A 41 -16.23 4.33 8.70
C ASP A 41 -17.42 3.76 9.48
N GLY A 42 -17.79 2.51 9.18
CA GLY A 42 -18.88 1.83 9.90
C GLY A 42 -18.62 1.66 11.39
N LEU A 43 -17.37 1.38 11.79
CA LEU A 43 -16.98 1.31 13.19
C LEU A 43 -17.00 2.68 13.88
N LEU A 44 -16.61 3.75 13.20
CA LEU A 44 -16.76 5.12 13.71
C LEU A 44 -18.22 5.54 13.80
N GLN A 45 -19.03 5.25 12.79
CA GLN A 45 -20.45 5.58 12.80
C GLN A 45 -21.18 5.03 14.03
N THR A 46 -20.81 3.83 14.47
CA THR A 46 -21.44 3.17 15.62
C THR A 46 -20.75 3.49 16.95
N GLY A 47 -19.42 3.67 16.95
CA GLY A 47 -18.60 3.81 18.14
C GLY A 47 -18.18 5.23 18.49
N ASP A 48 -18.10 6.13 17.50
CA ASP A 48 -17.72 7.55 17.68
C ASP A 48 -18.29 8.41 16.53
N PRO A 49 -19.61 8.68 16.51
CA PRO A 49 -20.25 9.49 15.48
C PRO A 49 -19.65 10.89 15.28
N PRO A 50 -19.16 11.60 16.33
CA PRO A 50 -18.46 12.88 16.15
C PRO A 50 -17.21 12.75 15.28
N ALA A 51 -16.35 11.77 15.53
CA ALA A 51 -15.16 11.54 14.70
C ALA A 51 -15.53 11.18 13.25
N GLN A 52 -16.55 10.34 13.06
CA GLN A 52 -17.07 10.01 11.73
C GLN A 52 -17.58 11.25 10.99
N THR A 53 -18.33 12.13 11.65
CA THR A 53 -18.84 13.38 11.07
C THR A 53 -17.67 14.27 10.63
N LYS A 54 -16.66 14.42 11.49
CA LYS A 54 -15.48 15.24 11.19
C LYS A 54 -14.66 14.68 10.03
N MET A 55 -14.50 13.36 9.95
CA MET A 55 -13.90 12.69 8.80
C MET A 55 -14.67 13.02 7.50
N ALA A 56 -15.98 12.86 7.51
CA ALA A 56 -16.83 13.14 6.36
C ALA A 56 -16.76 14.63 5.93
N GLU A 57 -16.69 15.57 6.88
CA GLU A 57 -16.50 17.00 6.62
C GLU A 57 -15.16 17.28 5.92
N ILE A 58 -14.07 16.65 6.36
CA ILE A 58 -12.75 16.79 5.72
C ILE A 58 -12.79 16.26 4.30
N LEU A 59 -13.35 15.06 4.06
CA LEU A 59 -13.45 14.47 2.72
C LEU A 59 -14.35 15.31 1.81
N ALA A 60 -15.44 15.87 2.32
CA ALA A 60 -16.33 16.76 1.56
C ALA A 60 -15.65 18.05 1.09
N ALA A 61 -14.49 18.41 1.65
CA ALA A 61 -13.70 19.54 1.21
C ALA A 61 -12.92 19.28 -0.08
N ASP A 62 -12.76 18.03 -0.50
CA ASP A 62 -12.09 17.70 -1.76
C ASP A 62 -12.93 18.14 -2.97
N LYS A 63 -12.50 19.22 -3.61
CA LYS A 63 -13.11 19.79 -4.81
C LYS A 63 -12.24 19.62 -6.06
N SER A 64 -11.03 19.10 -5.90
CA SER A 64 -9.99 19.05 -6.94
C SER A 64 -9.58 17.64 -7.34
N ASN A 65 -10.06 16.63 -6.63
CA ASN A 65 -9.75 15.24 -6.95
C ASN A 65 -10.34 14.86 -8.32
N THR A 66 -9.43 14.55 -9.25
CA THR A 66 -9.78 14.12 -10.60
C THR A 66 -9.44 12.64 -10.86
N TRP A 67 -8.86 11.95 -9.90
CA TRP A 67 -8.34 10.59 -10.07
C TRP A 67 -9.25 9.51 -9.48
N THR A 68 -9.95 9.85 -8.40
CA THR A 68 -10.83 8.94 -7.66
C THR A 68 -12.17 9.61 -7.36
N THR A 69 -13.14 8.87 -6.82
CA THR A 69 -14.37 9.46 -6.29
C THR A 69 -14.10 10.06 -4.91
N THR A 70 -14.87 11.07 -4.52
CA THR A 70 -14.71 11.84 -3.26
C THR A 70 -15.46 11.20 -2.08
N ASP A 71 -15.98 9.98 -2.23
CA ASP A 71 -16.46 9.17 -1.13
C ASP A 71 -15.27 8.46 -0.44
N ILE A 72 -15.47 7.99 0.78
CA ILE A 72 -14.39 7.37 1.57
C ILE A 72 -13.71 6.19 0.87
N ALA A 73 -14.46 5.43 0.07
CA ALA A 73 -13.91 4.30 -0.68
C ALA A 73 -13.01 4.76 -1.84
N GLY A 74 -13.36 5.87 -2.49
CA GLY A 74 -12.51 6.51 -3.50
C GLY A 74 -11.26 7.14 -2.89
N GLU A 75 -11.42 7.85 -1.78
CA GLU A 75 -10.31 8.52 -1.09
C GLU A 75 -9.29 7.53 -0.52
N ALA A 76 -9.71 6.33 -0.16
CA ALA A 76 -8.81 5.26 0.31
C ALA A 76 -7.80 4.78 -0.74
N VAL A 77 -8.05 5.04 -2.03
CA VAL A 77 -7.15 4.69 -3.13
C VAL A 77 -6.51 5.93 -3.78
N TRP A 78 -6.71 7.11 -3.19
CA TRP A 78 -6.18 8.36 -3.73
C TRP A 78 -4.64 8.41 -3.72
N ALA A 79 -3.99 7.94 -2.64
CA ALA A 79 -2.52 7.95 -2.54
C ALA A 79 -1.87 7.03 -3.59
N ASP A 80 -2.48 5.88 -3.88
CA ASP A 80 -2.06 5.02 -4.99
C ASP A 80 -2.26 5.71 -6.34
N ALA A 81 -3.41 6.35 -6.55
CA ALA A 81 -3.68 7.08 -7.78
C ALA A 81 -2.71 8.26 -7.97
N LEU A 82 -2.33 8.96 -6.90
CA LEU A 82 -1.29 9.98 -6.92
C LEU A 82 0.06 9.40 -7.40
N ARG A 83 0.47 8.29 -6.81
CA ARG A 83 1.71 7.59 -7.17
C ARG A 83 1.69 7.08 -8.62
N GLU A 84 0.56 6.57 -9.09
CA GLU A 84 0.44 5.97 -10.42
C GLU A 84 0.33 7.01 -11.54
N LYS A 85 -0.46 8.05 -11.32
CA LYS A 85 -0.89 8.99 -12.37
C LYS A 85 -0.06 10.28 -12.40
N SER A 86 0.67 10.61 -11.32
CA SER A 86 1.56 11.77 -11.25
C SER A 86 3.04 11.34 -11.19
N PRO A 87 3.89 11.78 -12.11
CA PRO A 87 5.34 11.57 -12.02
C PRO A 87 5.95 12.14 -10.73
N GLU A 88 5.50 13.31 -10.31
CA GLU A 88 5.92 13.99 -9.08
C GLU A 88 5.45 13.20 -7.85
N GLY A 89 4.18 12.74 -7.86
CA GLY A 89 3.62 11.88 -6.82
C GLY A 89 4.41 10.59 -6.70
N ARG A 90 4.71 9.94 -7.82
CA ARG A 90 5.54 8.74 -7.84
C ARG A 90 6.92 8.98 -7.26
N ALA A 91 7.61 10.02 -7.70
CA ALA A 91 8.95 10.35 -7.20
C ALA A 91 8.93 10.68 -5.70
N GLY A 92 7.90 11.42 -5.26
CA GLY A 92 7.79 11.92 -3.88
C GLY A 92 7.33 10.91 -2.86
N THR A 93 6.41 10.00 -3.21
CA THR A 93 5.66 9.20 -2.23
C THR A 93 5.83 7.69 -2.32
N SER A 94 6.46 7.17 -3.38
CA SER A 94 6.52 5.70 -3.59
C SER A 94 7.11 4.92 -2.42
N LYS A 95 8.08 5.49 -1.69
CA LYS A 95 8.71 4.83 -0.54
C LYS A 95 7.85 4.87 0.72
N TRP A 96 6.88 5.76 0.79
CA TRP A 96 5.97 5.92 1.93
C TRP A 96 4.99 4.74 2.09
N HIS A 97 4.80 3.97 1.03
CA HIS A 97 3.85 2.85 0.97
C HIS A 97 4.38 1.54 1.57
N TYR A 98 5.61 1.48 2.06
CA TYR A 98 6.18 0.25 2.58
C TYR A 98 7.15 0.48 3.76
N VAL A 99 7.43 -0.61 4.48
CA VAL A 99 8.48 -0.69 5.49
C VAL A 99 9.18 -2.04 5.34
N LYS A 100 10.21 -2.10 4.49
CA LYS A 100 10.84 -3.36 4.10
C LYS A 100 11.89 -3.82 5.11
N LEU A 101 11.44 -4.54 6.12
CA LEU A 101 12.28 -5.14 7.15
C LEU A 101 13.05 -6.35 6.60
N ASP A 102 14.32 -6.46 6.96
CA ASP A 102 15.14 -7.61 6.62
C ASP A 102 14.56 -8.90 7.25
N PRO A 103 14.48 -10.04 6.52
CA PRO A 103 13.86 -11.27 7.03
C PRO A 103 14.50 -11.83 8.29
N ASP A 104 15.81 -11.70 8.42
CA ASP A 104 16.59 -12.34 9.48
C ASP A 104 17.03 -11.36 10.59
N THR A 105 17.28 -10.11 10.20
CA THR A 105 17.74 -9.04 11.09
C THR A 105 16.89 -7.78 10.89
N PRO A 106 15.62 -7.79 11.30
CA PRO A 106 14.73 -6.65 11.12
C PRO A 106 15.26 -5.43 11.88
N ASP A 107 15.47 -4.34 11.12
CA ASP A 107 15.95 -3.06 11.64
C ASP A 107 15.06 -1.94 11.06
N LEU A 108 14.20 -1.39 11.90
CA LEU A 108 13.27 -0.34 11.50
C LEU A 108 13.99 0.94 11.08
N ASN A 109 15.07 1.28 11.75
CA ASN A 109 15.85 2.48 11.41
C ASN A 109 16.39 2.38 9.98
N LYS A 110 16.91 1.21 9.60
CA LYS A 110 17.37 0.94 8.23
C LYS A 110 16.22 0.90 7.24
N ALA A 111 15.12 0.22 7.57
CA ALA A 111 13.95 0.10 6.70
C ALA A 111 13.26 1.46 6.46
N CYS A 112 13.37 2.39 7.40
CA CYS A 112 12.87 3.76 7.32
C CYS A 112 13.96 4.79 6.98
N PHE A 113 14.99 4.39 6.24
CA PHE A 113 16.02 5.28 5.68
C PHE A 113 16.74 6.15 6.72
N GLY A 114 16.93 5.65 7.93
CA GLY A 114 17.51 6.39 9.04
C GLY A 114 16.51 7.29 9.78
N ARG A 115 15.21 7.15 9.52
CA ARG A 115 14.10 7.90 10.12
C ARG A 115 14.34 9.42 10.04
N PRO A 116 14.33 9.99 8.83
CA PRO A 116 14.63 11.40 8.64
C PRO A 116 13.57 12.28 9.33
N ALA A 117 14.01 13.15 10.21
CA ALA A 117 13.09 14.04 10.91
C ALA A 117 12.40 15.01 9.94
N LEU A 118 11.11 15.18 10.09
CA LEU A 118 10.36 16.23 9.41
C LEU A 118 10.85 17.59 9.93
N ARG A 119 11.18 18.52 9.02
CA ARG A 119 11.60 19.86 9.41
C ARG A 119 10.47 20.58 10.15
N ALA A 120 10.83 21.43 11.10
CA ALA A 120 9.83 22.23 11.82
C ALA A 120 8.92 22.99 10.85
N MET A 121 7.62 22.95 11.09
CA MET A 121 6.57 23.58 10.28
C MET A 121 6.45 23.08 8.82
N MET A 122 7.14 22.01 8.44
CA MET A 122 6.98 21.38 7.14
C MET A 122 5.81 20.41 7.21
N PRO A 123 4.83 20.49 6.29
CA PRO A 123 3.79 19.48 6.18
C PRO A 123 4.37 18.11 5.86
N ALA A 124 3.73 17.05 6.37
CA ALA A 124 4.14 15.66 6.13
C ALA A 124 4.10 15.29 4.64
N SER A 125 3.17 15.89 3.89
CA SER A 125 3.05 15.79 2.44
C SER A 125 4.27 16.32 1.67
N HIS A 126 5.03 17.23 2.26
CA HIS A 126 6.27 17.80 1.72
C HIS A 126 7.53 17.21 2.38
N GLY A 127 7.38 16.16 3.14
CA GLY A 127 8.47 15.49 3.85
C GLY A 127 9.46 14.77 2.93
N PRO A 128 10.49 14.16 3.51
CA PRO A 128 11.49 13.42 2.75
C PRO A 128 10.85 12.35 1.86
N GLN A 129 11.35 12.20 0.64
CA GLN A 129 10.96 11.11 -0.27
C GLN A 129 11.42 9.75 0.27
N GLU A 130 12.58 9.74 0.93
CA GLU A 130 13.13 8.58 1.63
C GLU A 130 12.59 8.55 3.06
N ASP A 131 11.40 7.98 3.19
CA ASP A 131 10.67 7.77 4.43
C ASP A 131 9.87 6.45 4.29
N CYS A 132 9.27 5.94 5.35
CA CYS A 132 8.55 4.67 5.35
C CYS A 132 7.11 4.84 5.83
N SER A 133 6.28 3.80 5.63
CA SER A 133 4.88 3.81 6.05
C SER A 133 4.70 4.03 7.56
N VAL A 134 5.60 3.52 8.40
CA VAL A 134 5.56 3.73 9.87
C VAL A 134 5.63 5.21 10.21
N ASP A 135 6.69 5.87 9.77
CA ASP A 135 6.93 7.28 10.08
C ASP A 135 5.88 8.19 9.44
N LYS A 136 5.43 7.85 8.23
CA LYS A 136 4.38 8.61 7.55
C LYS A 136 3.02 8.52 8.23
N ILE A 137 2.63 7.36 8.71
CA ILE A 137 1.38 7.21 9.48
C ILE A 137 1.44 8.10 10.74
N GLU A 138 2.57 8.09 11.48
CA GLU A 138 2.74 8.93 12.67
C GLU A 138 2.69 10.43 12.34
N GLN A 139 3.37 10.85 11.26
CA GLN A 139 3.41 12.24 10.80
C GLN A 139 2.02 12.74 10.39
N PHE A 140 1.29 11.98 9.56
CA PHE A 140 -0.05 12.35 9.11
C PHE A 140 -1.10 12.29 10.23
N ALA A 141 -0.99 11.33 11.16
CA ALA A 141 -1.86 11.29 12.34
C ALA A 141 -1.69 12.53 13.21
N LYS A 142 -0.44 13.00 13.39
CA LYS A 142 -0.15 14.24 14.09
C LYS A 142 -0.78 15.46 13.38
N GLU A 143 -0.61 15.56 12.07
CA GLU A 143 -1.18 16.68 11.28
C GLU A 143 -2.72 16.69 11.33
N LEU A 144 -3.34 15.52 11.30
CA LEU A 144 -4.79 15.40 11.39
C LEU A 144 -5.33 16.01 12.69
N ARG A 145 -4.59 15.87 13.79
CA ARG A 145 -4.94 16.37 15.13
C ARG A 145 -4.57 17.83 15.36
N GLU A 146 -3.48 18.33 14.74
CA GLU A 146 -2.94 19.67 15.03
C GLU A 146 -3.90 20.80 14.57
N PRO A 147 -4.31 21.73 15.47
CA PRO A 147 -5.25 22.78 15.10
C PRO A 147 -4.74 23.74 14.01
N GLY A 148 -3.42 23.90 13.91
CA GLY A 148 -2.78 24.79 12.94
C GLY A 148 -2.64 24.21 11.53
N THR A 149 -2.98 22.95 11.32
CA THR A 149 -2.92 22.30 10.00
C THR A 149 -3.95 22.92 9.05
N SER A 150 -3.51 23.31 7.85
CA SER A 150 -4.42 23.84 6.83
C SER A 150 -5.45 22.81 6.39
N ALA A 151 -6.58 23.26 5.86
CA ALA A 151 -7.63 22.35 5.36
C ALA A 151 -7.10 21.40 4.27
N THR A 152 -6.24 21.90 3.38
CA THR A 152 -5.63 21.10 2.31
C THR A 152 -4.71 20.02 2.87
N GLU A 153 -3.81 20.37 3.81
CA GLU A 153 -2.91 19.39 4.42
C GLU A 153 -3.65 18.37 5.30
N ARG A 154 -4.71 18.81 5.97
CA ARG A 154 -5.58 17.92 6.74
C ARG A 154 -6.31 16.89 5.86
N LEU A 155 -6.79 17.31 4.68
CA LEU A 155 -7.36 16.42 3.69
C LEU A 155 -6.31 15.41 3.18
N MET A 156 -5.11 15.89 2.81
CA MET A 156 -4.03 15.02 2.36
C MET A 156 -3.60 14.04 3.46
N ALA A 157 -3.49 14.49 4.70
CA ALA A 157 -3.19 13.63 5.83
C ALA A 157 -4.22 12.50 5.98
N LEU A 158 -5.51 12.83 5.87
CA LEU A 158 -6.58 11.82 5.92
C LEU A 158 -6.48 10.85 4.73
N GLN A 159 -6.31 11.33 3.51
CA GLN A 159 -6.17 10.52 2.29
C GLN A 159 -5.00 9.53 2.40
N PHE A 160 -3.83 9.99 2.88
CA PHE A 160 -2.69 9.10 3.12
C PHE A 160 -2.97 8.09 4.24
N LEU A 161 -3.59 8.48 5.35
CA LEU A 161 -3.92 7.54 6.43
C LEU A 161 -4.91 6.46 5.99
N LEU A 162 -5.93 6.80 5.19
CA LEU A 162 -6.89 5.85 4.64
C LEU A 162 -6.20 4.76 3.76
N ASN A 163 -5.07 5.09 3.16
CA ASN A 163 -4.30 4.18 2.32
C ASN A 163 -3.18 3.47 3.12
N LEU A 164 -2.26 4.22 3.75
CA LEU A 164 -1.05 3.68 4.37
C LEU A 164 -1.32 2.74 5.55
N VAL A 165 -2.44 2.92 6.27
CA VAL A 165 -2.84 1.94 7.30
C VAL A 165 -3.21 0.60 6.66
N GLY A 166 -3.75 0.59 5.45
CA GLY A 166 -3.89 -0.62 4.66
C GLY A 166 -2.53 -1.23 4.30
N ASP A 167 -1.65 -0.43 3.73
CA ASP A 167 -0.32 -0.84 3.26
C ASP A 167 0.52 -1.52 4.35
N ILE A 168 0.55 -0.94 5.55
CA ILE A 168 1.32 -1.50 6.66
C ILE A 168 0.80 -2.87 7.14
N HIS A 169 -0.45 -3.21 6.78
CA HIS A 169 -1.05 -4.53 7.02
C HIS A 169 -0.91 -5.48 5.84
N ASP A 170 -0.26 -5.05 4.74
CA ASP A 170 0.15 -5.94 3.66
C ASP A 170 1.50 -6.58 4.02
N PRO A 171 1.54 -7.91 4.23
CA PRO A 171 2.78 -8.57 4.62
C PRO A 171 3.87 -8.52 3.54
N LEU A 172 3.52 -8.35 2.27
CA LEU A 172 4.49 -8.20 1.17
C LEU A 172 5.21 -6.86 1.21
N LEU A 173 4.59 -5.82 1.79
CA LEU A 173 5.19 -4.49 1.95
C LEU A 173 6.02 -4.35 3.22
N ALA A 174 5.94 -5.33 4.14
CA ALA A 174 6.64 -5.30 5.41
C ALA A 174 7.96 -6.11 5.42
N ILE A 175 8.34 -6.76 4.33
CA ILE A 175 9.52 -7.61 4.26
C ILE A 175 10.37 -7.30 3.02
N GLU A 176 11.71 -7.33 3.16
CA GLU A 176 12.63 -7.19 2.04
C GLU A 176 13.17 -8.57 1.59
N ARG A 177 12.80 -8.99 0.41
CA ARG A 177 13.27 -10.23 -0.19
C ARG A 177 13.92 -10.06 -1.57
N ASN A 178 14.20 -8.82 -1.96
CA ASN A 178 14.75 -8.47 -3.29
C ASN A 178 13.90 -9.00 -4.45
N ASP A 179 12.60 -9.15 -4.24
CA ASP A 179 11.65 -9.70 -5.19
C ASP A 179 10.54 -8.70 -5.59
N GLN A 180 10.78 -7.42 -5.32
CA GLN A 180 9.84 -6.33 -5.64
C GLN A 180 8.47 -6.55 -4.97
N ALA A 181 8.45 -6.89 -3.67
CA ALA A 181 7.22 -7.20 -2.93
C ALA A 181 6.39 -8.33 -3.61
N GLY A 182 7.05 -9.43 -3.98
CA GLY A 182 6.40 -10.57 -4.62
C GLY A 182 6.10 -10.42 -6.12
N GLN A 183 6.46 -9.28 -6.74
CA GLN A 183 6.33 -9.11 -8.20
C GLN A 183 7.23 -10.07 -8.97
N CYS A 184 8.42 -10.35 -8.42
CA CYS A 184 9.41 -11.24 -9.02
C CYS A 184 9.33 -12.67 -8.50
N VAL A 185 8.16 -13.12 -8.08
CA VAL A 185 7.83 -14.50 -7.70
C VAL A 185 6.58 -14.95 -8.46
N ALA A 186 6.67 -16.09 -9.14
CA ALA A 186 5.52 -16.73 -9.78
C ALA A 186 4.94 -17.80 -8.86
N VAL A 187 3.62 -17.82 -8.72
CA VAL A 187 2.89 -18.86 -8.02
C VAL A 187 1.84 -19.48 -8.92
N LEU A 188 1.63 -20.78 -8.79
CA LEU A 188 0.56 -21.51 -9.45
C LEU A 188 -0.49 -21.87 -8.38
N PRO A 189 -1.64 -21.15 -8.33
CA PRO A 189 -2.69 -21.42 -7.36
C PRO A 189 -3.30 -22.81 -7.52
N PRO A 190 -3.86 -23.42 -6.47
CA PRO A 190 -4.52 -24.72 -6.54
C PRO A 190 -5.63 -24.73 -7.58
N GLY A 191 -5.60 -25.73 -8.48
CA GLY A 191 -6.57 -25.85 -9.58
C GLY A 191 -6.35 -24.93 -10.77
N SER A 192 -5.43 -23.96 -10.69
CA SER A 192 -5.06 -23.10 -11.82
C SER A 192 -4.07 -23.81 -12.75
N LYS A 193 -4.14 -23.45 -14.04
CA LYS A 193 -3.12 -23.82 -15.04
C LYS A 193 -2.21 -22.66 -15.41
N THR A 194 -2.50 -21.46 -14.91
CA THR A 194 -1.79 -20.23 -15.27
C THR A 194 -1.12 -19.67 -14.03
N PRO A 195 0.22 -19.53 -14.05
CA PRO A 195 0.93 -18.83 -12.99
C PRO A 195 0.54 -17.35 -12.91
N VAL A 196 0.53 -16.83 -11.69
CA VAL A 196 0.32 -15.40 -11.39
C VAL A 196 1.48 -14.89 -10.55
N ARG A 197 1.66 -13.57 -10.47
CA ARG A 197 2.63 -12.97 -9.55
C ARG A 197 2.16 -13.18 -8.11
N LEU A 198 3.09 -13.42 -7.19
CA LEU A 198 2.76 -13.60 -5.76
C LEU A 198 2.01 -12.38 -5.22
N SER A 199 2.45 -11.16 -5.57
CA SER A 199 1.75 -9.92 -5.21
C SER A 199 0.30 -9.92 -5.68
N GLY A 200 0.03 -10.09 -6.97
CA GLY A 200 -1.35 -10.10 -7.48
C GLY A 200 -2.20 -11.25 -6.91
N TYR A 201 -1.59 -12.36 -6.51
CA TYR A 201 -2.31 -13.43 -5.82
C TYR A 201 -2.79 -12.99 -4.43
N TRP A 202 -1.93 -12.31 -3.66
CA TRP A 202 -2.24 -11.83 -2.31
C TRP A 202 -3.14 -10.59 -2.32
N GLU A 203 -2.80 -9.62 -3.14
CA GLU A 203 -3.42 -8.30 -3.16
C GLU A 203 -4.81 -8.29 -3.81
N ASP A 204 -5.07 -9.19 -4.77
CA ASP A 204 -6.31 -9.23 -5.52
C ASP A 204 -7.06 -10.55 -5.36
N VAL A 205 -6.44 -11.69 -5.74
CA VAL A 205 -7.14 -12.97 -5.83
C VAL A 205 -7.62 -13.44 -4.46
N LEU A 206 -6.72 -13.42 -3.46
CA LEU A 206 -7.07 -13.87 -2.11
C LEU A 206 -8.05 -12.90 -1.42
N VAL A 207 -8.00 -11.59 -1.69
CA VAL A 207 -8.97 -10.62 -1.15
C VAL A 207 -10.37 -10.92 -1.66
N VAL A 208 -10.52 -11.12 -2.97
CA VAL A 208 -11.82 -11.49 -3.57
C VAL A 208 -12.31 -12.85 -3.06
N GLU A 209 -11.40 -13.79 -2.87
CA GLU A 209 -11.73 -15.09 -2.33
C GLU A 209 -12.14 -15.04 -0.86
N ALA A 210 -11.46 -14.19 -0.07
CA ALA A 210 -11.73 -14.02 1.35
C ALA A 210 -13.08 -13.34 1.61
N GLU A 211 -13.35 -12.24 0.90
CA GLU A 211 -14.41 -11.29 1.25
C GLU A 211 -15.38 -11.00 0.08
N GLY A 212 -15.14 -11.57 -1.09
CA GLY A 212 -15.95 -11.31 -2.29
C GLY A 212 -15.54 -10.03 -3.02
N ALA A 213 -16.20 -9.79 -4.16
CA ALA A 213 -15.83 -8.72 -5.10
C ALA A 213 -16.49 -7.35 -4.80
N ASN A 214 -17.36 -7.26 -3.79
CA ASN A 214 -18.06 -6.02 -3.43
C ASN A 214 -17.50 -5.46 -2.11
N PRO A 215 -16.69 -4.37 -2.13
CA PRO A 215 -16.06 -3.86 -0.92
C PRO A 215 -17.02 -3.42 0.18
N ALA A 216 -18.17 -2.83 -0.17
CA ALA A 216 -19.14 -2.39 0.84
C ALA A 216 -19.76 -3.59 1.57
N LYS A 217 -20.16 -4.62 0.82
CA LYS A 217 -20.69 -5.85 1.41
C LYS A 217 -19.63 -6.58 2.24
N ALA A 218 -18.39 -6.60 1.78
CA ALA A 218 -17.27 -7.17 2.51
C ALA A 218 -17.05 -6.47 3.85
N ALA A 219 -17.01 -5.14 3.87
CA ALA A 219 -16.86 -4.34 5.08
C ALA A 219 -18.00 -4.61 6.09
N GLU A 220 -19.26 -4.66 5.61
CA GLU A 220 -20.43 -5.01 6.43
C GLU A 220 -20.31 -6.43 7.05
N GLN A 221 -19.87 -7.41 6.26
CA GLN A 221 -19.70 -8.78 6.71
C GLN A 221 -18.59 -8.91 7.76
N ILE A 222 -17.46 -8.24 7.54
CA ILE A 222 -16.38 -8.19 8.52
C ILE A 222 -16.89 -7.52 9.81
N ALA A 223 -17.53 -6.35 9.73
CA ALA A 223 -18.07 -5.65 10.88
C ALA A 223 -19.05 -6.52 11.69
N ALA A 224 -19.95 -7.24 11.02
CA ALA A 224 -20.90 -8.15 11.66
C ALA A 224 -20.23 -9.36 12.32
N GLY A 225 -19.06 -9.78 11.86
CA GLY A 225 -18.27 -10.87 12.44
C GLY A 225 -17.37 -10.46 13.60
N LEU A 226 -17.09 -9.16 13.77
CA LEU A 226 -16.22 -8.65 14.82
C LEU A 226 -16.90 -8.74 16.20
N THR A 227 -16.20 -9.33 17.15
CA THR A 227 -16.62 -9.29 18.55
C THR A 227 -16.03 -8.09 19.29
N ALA A 228 -16.63 -7.71 20.42
CA ALA A 228 -16.04 -6.68 21.29
C ALA A 228 -14.64 -7.08 21.81
N VAL A 229 -14.33 -8.38 21.85
CA VAL A 229 -12.99 -8.88 22.21
C VAL A 229 -12.00 -8.59 21.08
N ASP A 230 -12.38 -8.85 19.82
CA ASP A 230 -11.52 -8.60 18.66
C ASP A 230 -11.23 -7.09 18.53
N ILE A 231 -12.26 -6.26 18.64
CA ILE A 231 -12.10 -4.81 18.60
C ILE A 231 -11.13 -4.34 19.69
N ARG A 232 -11.30 -4.75 20.93
CA ARG A 232 -10.37 -4.38 22.00
C ARG A 232 -8.96 -4.89 21.79
N LYS A 233 -8.81 -6.12 21.29
CA LYS A 233 -7.51 -6.73 21.01
C LYS A 233 -6.75 -5.98 19.93
N TRP A 234 -7.44 -5.50 18.90
CA TRP A 234 -6.84 -4.88 17.74
C TRP A 234 -6.85 -3.34 17.77
N SER A 235 -7.59 -2.69 18.66
CA SER A 235 -7.65 -1.21 18.74
C SER A 235 -6.35 -0.54 19.19
N GLY A 236 -5.38 -1.29 19.69
CA GLY A 236 -4.12 -0.75 20.19
C GLY A 236 -2.95 -1.00 19.24
N GLY A 237 -1.76 -0.68 19.79
CA GLY A 237 -0.49 -0.85 19.09
C GLY A 237 -0.09 0.39 18.30
N THR A 238 1.18 0.40 17.92
CA THR A 238 1.82 1.46 17.14
C THR A 238 2.02 1.01 15.69
N PRO A 239 2.22 1.93 14.74
CA PRO A 239 2.59 1.58 13.37
C PRO A 239 3.82 0.67 13.29
N GLU A 240 4.79 0.82 14.20
CA GLU A 240 5.95 -0.06 14.30
C GLU A 240 5.55 -1.50 14.65
N GLU A 241 4.69 -1.68 15.67
CA GLU A 241 4.20 -3.01 16.06
C GLU A 241 3.38 -3.64 14.92
N TRP A 242 2.56 -2.86 14.20
CA TRP A 242 1.79 -3.36 13.05
C TRP A 242 2.71 -3.82 11.91
N ALA A 243 3.80 -3.08 11.65
CA ALA A 243 4.81 -3.48 10.68
C ALA A 243 5.51 -4.79 11.07
N GLN A 244 5.85 -4.96 12.35
CA GLN A 244 6.45 -6.19 12.86
C GLN A 244 5.49 -7.39 12.74
N GLU A 245 4.20 -7.22 13.05
CA GLU A 245 3.19 -8.26 12.85
C GLU A 245 3.10 -8.68 11.38
N SER A 246 3.06 -7.71 10.46
CA SER A 246 3.01 -7.97 9.01
C SER A 246 4.29 -8.64 8.50
N HIS A 247 5.46 -8.25 9.01
CA HIS A 247 6.73 -8.89 8.72
C HIS A 247 6.75 -10.37 9.15
N GLU A 248 6.32 -10.69 10.38
CA GLU A 248 6.23 -12.07 10.85
C GLU A 248 5.20 -12.89 10.07
N LEU A 249 4.09 -12.28 9.67
CA LEU A 249 3.12 -12.91 8.79
C LEU A 249 3.70 -13.23 7.41
N ALA A 250 4.50 -12.33 6.85
CA ALA A 250 5.22 -12.58 5.60
C ALA A 250 6.09 -13.83 5.69
N LYS A 251 6.87 -13.97 6.75
CA LYS A 251 7.76 -15.13 7.00
C LYS A 251 7.00 -16.43 7.25
N SER A 252 5.94 -16.37 8.05
CA SER A 252 5.24 -17.57 8.54
C SER A 252 4.16 -18.07 7.59
N VAL A 253 3.61 -17.22 6.72
CA VAL A 253 2.52 -17.57 5.80
C VAL A 253 2.86 -17.28 4.35
N VAL A 254 3.17 -16.00 4.00
CA VAL A 254 3.31 -15.58 2.58
C VAL A 254 4.39 -16.37 1.87
N TYR A 255 5.59 -16.40 2.43
CA TYR A 255 6.76 -17.09 1.86
C TYR A 255 6.94 -18.54 2.37
N ARG A 256 5.92 -19.09 3.06
CA ARG A 256 5.91 -20.48 3.51
C ARG A 256 5.33 -21.39 2.43
N PHE A 257 6.01 -21.45 1.30
CA PHE A 257 5.61 -22.31 0.18
C PHE A 257 5.65 -23.78 0.59
N PRO A 258 4.69 -24.62 0.04
CA PRO A 258 4.62 -26.04 0.41
C PRO A 258 5.82 -26.84 -0.06
N ASP A 259 6.35 -26.52 -1.25
CA ASP A 259 7.44 -27.23 -1.90
C ASP A 259 8.59 -26.29 -2.25
N GLU A 260 9.73 -26.85 -2.64
CA GLU A 260 10.79 -26.13 -3.30
C GLU A 260 10.31 -25.60 -4.67
N THR A 261 11.10 -24.69 -5.25
CA THR A 261 10.77 -24.10 -6.56
C THR A 261 10.52 -25.18 -7.63
N ALA A 262 9.43 -25.05 -8.35
CA ALA A 262 9.08 -25.92 -9.51
C ALA A 262 9.84 -25.50 -10.79
N GLY A 263 10.85 -24.67 -10.69
CA GLY A 263 11.64 -24.13 -11.79
C GLY A 263 11.49 -22.62 -11.96
N LYS A 264 11.67 -22.12 -13.17
CA LYS A 264 11.55 -20.70 -13.50
C LYS A 264 10.39 -20.46 -14.45
N PHE A 265 9.78 -19.28 -14.31
CA PHE A 265 8.70 -18.80 -15.17
C PHE A 265 9.01 -17.38 -15.66
N SER A 266 8.66 -17.08 -16.91
CA SER A 266 8.75 -15.72 -17.46
C SER A 266 7.34 -15.22 -17.74
N PHE A 267 6.98 -14.11 -17.11
CA PHE A 267 5.73 -13.44 -17.43
C PHE A 267 5.82 -12.80 -18.82
N PRO A 268 4.75 -12.84 -19.61
CA PRO A 268 4.71 -12.11 -20.87
C PRO A 268 4.89 -10.60 -20.59
N ALA A 269 5.76 -9.95 -21.39
CA ALA A 269 5.94 -8.51 -21.32
C ALA A 269 4.60 -7.80 -21.63
N ARG A 270 4.19 -6.87 -20.78
CA ARG A 270 3.07 -5.99 -21.07
C ARG A 270 3.54 -4.86 -21.99
N LYS A 271 2.67 -4.44 -22.90
CA LYS A 271 3.00 -3.37 -23.85
C LYS A 271 3.35 -2.08 -23.09
N GLY A 272 4.57 -1.60 -23.25
CA GLY A 272 5.05 -0.39 -22.58
C GLY A 272 5.68 -0.60 -21.19
N GLU A 273 5.69 -1.83 -20.66
CA GLU A 273 6.37 -2.17 -19.40
C GLU A 273 7.72 -2.83 -19.67
N THR A 274 8.72 -2.44 -18.90
CA THR A 274 10.00 -3.15 -18.86
C THR A 274 9.86 -4.30 -17.87
N ASP A 275 10.14 -5.54 -18.29
CA ASP A 275 10.23 -6.66 -17.35
C ASP A 275 11.50 -6.50 -16.49
N VAL A 276 11.30 -6.03 -15.27
CA VAL A 276 12.39 -5.79 -14.31
C VAL A 276 12.83 -7.05 -13.58
N CYS A 277 12.08 -8.15 -13.73
CA CYS A 277 12.32 -9.39 -12.98
C CYS A 277 13.05 -10.47 -13.81
N GLY A 278 12.84 -10.51 -15.12
CA GLY A 278 13.28 -11.62 -15.96
C GLY A 278 12.62 -12.96 -15.57
N PRO A 279 13.30 -14.10 -15.79
CA PRO A 279 12.81 -15.41 -15.36
C PRO A 279 12.81 -15.53 -13.81
N VAL A 280 11.65 -15.65 -13.21
CA VAL A 280 11.42 -15.69 -11.75
C VAL A 280 11.20 -17.13 -11.25
N PRO A 281 11.46 -17.43 -9.95
CA PRO A 281 11.10 -18.71 -9.37
C PRO A 281 9.60 -18.94 -9.42
N LEU A 282 9.20 -20.18 -9.71
CA LEU A 282 7.80 -20.64 -9.74
C LEU A 282 7.54 -21.61 -8.60
N TYR A 283 6.56 -21.32 -7.77
CA TYR A 283 6.09 -22.20 -6.68
C TYR A 283 4.67 -22.72 -6.97
N ARG A 284 4.45 -24.02 -6.76
CA ARG A 284 3.10 -24.62 -6.80
C ARG A 284 2.48 -24.50 -5.43
N LEU A 285 1.29 -23.90 -5.36
CA LEU A 285 0.56 -23.76 -4.11
C LEU A 285 -0.41 -24.92 -3.93
N ASP A 286 -0.55 -25.39 -2.72
CA ASP A 286 -1.53 -26.41 -2.33
C ASP A 286 -2.75 -25.79 -1.61
N GLY A 287 -3.75 -26.64 -1.31
CA GLY A 287 -4.94 -26.22 -0.57
C GLY A 287 -4.63 -25.76 0.86
N GLY A 288 -3.59 -26.31 1.48
CA GLY A 288 -3.14 -25.92 2.81
C GLY A 288 -2.58 -24.48 2.83
N TYR A 289 -1.74 -24.15 1.85
CA TYR A 289 -1.26 -22.78 1.68
C TYR A 289 -2.42 -21.80 1.46
N ARG A 290 -3.31 -22.12 0.50
CA ARG A 290 -4.47 -21.27 0.18
C ARG A 290 -5.34 -21.00 1.41
N ASN A 291 -5.64 -22.02 2.21
CA ASN A 291 -6.49 -21.86 3.40
C ASN A 291 -5.82 -20.95 4.46
N ARG A 292 -4.50 -21.10 4.69
CA ARG A 292 -3.75 -20.23 5.60
C ARG A 292 -3.71 -18.78 5.07
N ALA A 293 -3.49 -18.61 3.78
CA ALA A 293 -3.41 -17.30 3.14
C ALA A 293 -4.76 -16.57 3.20
N VAL A 294 -5.87 -17.24 2.88
CA VAL A 294 -7.23 -16.66 3.01
C VAL A 294 -7.54 -16.24 4.44
N ALA A 295 -7.20 -17.10 5.42
CA ALA A 295 -7.40 -16.76 6.84
C ALA A 295 -6.57 -15.53 7.25
N ALA A 296 -5.32 -15.44 6.78
CA ALA A 296 -4.44 -14.32 7.05
C ALA A 296 -4.96 -13.01 6.42
N VAL A 297 -5.43 -13.05 5.16
CA VAL A 297 -6.02 -11.88 4.50
C VAL A 297 -7.25 -11.38 5.26
N LYS A 298 -8.16 -12.27 5.66
CA LYS A 298 -9.34 -11.90 6.48
C LYS A 298 -8.94 -11.17 7.76
N GLU A 299 -7.97 -11.73 8.48
CA GLU A 299 -7.49 -11.14 9.74
C GLU A 299 -6.83 -9.78 9.51
N GLN A 300 -6.00 -9.63 8.48
CA GLN A 300 -5.31 -8.36 8.18
C GLN A 300 -6.28 -7.25 7.76
N LEU A 301 -7.27 -7.56 6.93
CA LEU A 301 -8.30 -6.58 6.56
C LEU A 301 -9.11 -6.11 7.78
N ALA A 302 -9.49 -7.04 8.65
CA ALA A 302 -10.22 -6.73 9.88
C ALA A 302 -9.37 -5.89 10.86
N LYS A 303 -8.09 -6.29 11.09
CA LYS A 303 -7.15 -5.52 11.93
C LYS A 303 -6.93 -4.11 11.37
N ALA A 304 -6.68 -3.98 10.08
CA ALA A 304 -6.45 -2.69 9.43
C ALA A 304 -7.65 -1.74 9.62
N GLY A 305 -8.88 -2.22 9.42
CA GLY A 305 -10.08 -1.42 9.60
C GLY A 305 -10.30 -1.00 11.06
N VAL A 306 -10.10 -1.90 12.03
CA VAL A 306 -10.20 -1.59 13.46
C VAL A 306 -9.13 -0.57 13.90
N ARG A 307 -7.89 -0.75 13.44
CA ARG A 307 -6.76 0.15 13.74
C ARG A 307 -6.94 1.52 13.11
N LEU A 308 -7.40 1.57 11.86
CA LEU A 308 -7.73 2.82 11.19
C LEU A 308 -8.83 3.58 11.94
N ALA A 309 -9.91 2.90 12.34
CA ALA A 309 -10.97 3.51 13.14
C ALA A 309 -10.46 4.06 14.49
N GLY A 310 -9.58 3.30 15.16
CA GLY A 310 -8.92 3.74 16.41
C GLY A 310 -8.07 4.98 16.20
N LEU A 311 -7.20 4.96 15.19
CA LEU A 311 -6.32 6.09 14.85
C LEU A 311 -7.13 7.34 14.48
N LEU A 312 -8.17 7.21 13.67
CA LEU A 312 -9.03 8.34 13.29
C LEU A 312 -9.79 8.90 14.50
N ARG A 313 -10.32 8.05 15.38
CA ARG A 313 -10.96 8.47 16.64
C ARG A 313 -10.04 9.32 17.52
N GLU A 314 -8.78 8.92 17.66
CA GLU A 314 -7.78 9.62 18.48
C GLU A 314 -7.37 10.97 17.90
N ASN A 315 -7.45 11.14 16.58
CA ASN A 315 -6.87 12.28 15.90
C ASN A 315 -7.91 13.22 15.25
N LEU A 316 -9.20 12.91 15.32
CA LEU A 316 -10.31 13.73 14.81
C LEU A 316 -11.18 14.36 15.94
N GLN A 317 -10.59 14.58 17.11
CA GLN A 317 -11.30 15.19 18.24
C GLN A 317 -11.53 16.68 18.07
#